data_f1eaac84bf2b783f3c5d03c68b388cfa
#
_entry.id   f1eaac84bf2b783f3c5d03c68b388cfa
#
_cell.length_a   1.000
_cell.length_b   1.000
_cell.length_c   1.000
_cell.angle_alpha   90.00
_cell.angle_beta   90.00
_cell.angle_gamma   90.00
#
_symmetry.space_group_name_H-M   'P 1'
#
loop_
_entity.id
_entity.type
_entity.pdbx_description
1 polymer ?
#
loop_
_entity_poly.entity_id
_entity_poly.type
_entity_poly.pdbx_seq_one_letter_code
_entity_poly.pdbx_strand_id
1 'polypeptide(L)'
;MSRKNGSGNTRLARIVQKVSDFLSTSSGRLVVIVTLLLLLIMVIIFASEQETNSSINTLFDAFWYTIVTVTTVGYGDITPVSLIGRLSAMALLIVGVAVFGALSGKFASSILDRQHKKDRGLLKMTNMKNHFLICGWKPGFEKILEGILEANPEIPAERIVIVNNASRSEIERIQANEKLKAINFLHGDFTDEDVLLKAQIKKAERALILADQSKEYSTLETDSRSVLAVITIKNLNPKIYCVAEITDAKFEKHLSLARCDEIILTADYEQNLLVQASSGKGMSHILRELVAEEESSVLVLQDISEIFVGKAYGTYKSSLKTKEILIGILENTGNFYIRRNEALAEAQKNPDMEKIVSNLKKVKTLKSNIPVFNPPDDYIIPESSKAIFIRGRNGE
;
A
#
# COMPACT_ATOMS: atom_id res chain seq x y z
N MET A 1 -13.41 -16.64 44.33
CA MET A 1 -13.82 -15.24 44.59
C MET A 1 -12.60 -14.33 44.52
N SER A 2 -12.71 -13.18 43.89
CA SER A 2 -11.72 -12.09 43.83
C SER A 2 -10.67 -12.16 42.71
N ARG A 3 -10.98 -11.50 41.58
CA ARG A 3 -10.04 -10.76 40.71
C ARG A 3 -10.85 -9.95 39.66
N LYS A 4 -11.47 -8.86 40.09
CA LYS A 4 -12.03 -7.83 39.20
C LYS A 4 -11.75 -6.45 39.80
N ASN A 5 -10.52 -5.92 39.68
CA ASN A 5 -10.26 -4.50 40.03
C ASN A 5 -8.98 -3.96 39.37
N GLY A 6 -8.53 -4.48 38.20
CA GLY A 6 -7.29 -4.02 37.54
C GLY A 6 -7.49 -3.09 36.33
N SER A 7 -8.70 -2.94 35.76
CA SER A 7 -8.84 -2.26 34.45
C SER A 7 -9.16 -0.76 34.53
N GLY A 8 -9.60 -0.26 35.66
CA GLY A 8 -9.95 1.15 35.88
C GLY A 8 -8.71 2.03 36.06
N ASN A 9 -7.70 1.57 36.79
CA ASN A 9 -6.51 2.32 37.13
C ASN A 9 -5.61 2.59 35.93
N THR A 10 -5.59 1.71 34.92
CA THR A 10 -4.78 1.87 33.71
C THR A 10 -5.34 2.89 32.73
N ARG A 11 -6.66 3.11 32.71
CA ARG A 11 -7.29 4.15 31.88
C ARG A 11 -7.09 5.54 32.46
N LEU A 12 -7.28 5.70 33.78
CA LEU A 12 -7.03 6.95 34.48
C LEU A 12 -5.57 7.37 34.39
N ALA A 13 -4.61 6.47 34.60
CA ALA A 13 -3.20 6.74 34.48
C ALA A 13 -2.82 7.20 33.05
N ARG A 14 -3.39 6.60 32.00
CA ARG A 14 -3.16 7.04 30.62
C ARG A 14 -3.77 8.42 30.32
N ILE A 15 -4.91 8.75 30.91
CA ILE A 15 -5.53 10.07 30.76
C ILE A 15 -4.67 11.12 31.45
N VAL A 16 -4.24 10.88 32.69
CA VAL A 16 -3.36 11.76 33.45
C VAL A 16 -2.04 12.00 32.73
N GLN A 17 -1.45 10.95 32.19
CA GLN A 17 -0.20 11.05 31.42
C GLN A 17 -0.39 11.89 30.13
N LYS A 18 -1.47 11.68 29.37
CA LYS A 18 -1.80 12.50 28.19
C LYS A 18 -2.04 13.97 28.53
N VAL A 19 -2.70 14.24 29.65
CA VAL A 19 -2.90 15.62 30.13
C VAL A 19 -1.57 16.25 30.55
N SER A 20 -0.72 15.51 31.25
CA SER A 20 0.63 15.95 31.63
C SER A 20 1.49 16.25 30.40
N ASP A 21 1.49 15.36 29.40
CA ASP A 21 2.22 15.55 28.15
C ASP A 21 1.69 16.75 27.37
N PHE A 22 0.38 16.98 27.35
CA PHE A 22 -0.24 18.15 26.74
C PHE A 22 0.18 19.45 27.44
N LEU A 23 0.17 19.48 28.78
CA LEU A 23 0.59 20.63 29.60
C LEU A 23 2.10 20.91 29.50
N SER A 24 2.92 19.92 29.16
CA SER A 24 4.36 20.11 28.96
C SER A 24 4.68 20.89 27.68
N THR A 25 3.78 20.89 26.69
CA THR A 25 3.95 21.61 25.42
C THR A 25 3.63 23.11 25.59
N SER A 26 4.39 24.01 24.92
CA SER A 26 4.12 25.45 24.91
C SER A 26 2.69 25.76 24.42
N SER A 27 2.21 25.06 23.41
CA SER A 27 0.85 25.20 22.89
C SER A 27 -0.22 24.76 23.88
N GLY A 28 0.02 23.67 24.62
CA GLY A 28 -0.91 23.16 25.63
C GLY A 28 -1.07 24.12 26.79
N ARG A 29 0.05 24.68 27.29
CA ARG A 29 0.03 25.70 28.35
C ARG A 29 -0.72 26.95 27.93
N LEU A 30 -0.49 27.44 26.71
CA LEU A 30 -1.20 28.61 26.18
C LEU A 30 -2.71 28.40 26.11
N VAL A 31 -3.17 27.23 25.64
CA VAL A 31 -4.60 26.87 25.59
C VAL A 31 -5.21 26.87 26.99
N VAL A 32 -4.52 26.29 27.99
CA VAL A 32 -5.02 26.30 29.38
C VAL A 32 -5.10 27.69 29.95
N ILE A 33 -4.07 28.50 29.78
CA ILE A 33 -4.04 29.92 30.26
C ILE A 33 -5.20 30.70 29.65
N VAL A 34 -5.40 30.58 28.35
CA VAL A 34 -6.47 31.28 27.63
C VAL A 34 -7.85 30.79 28.09
N THR A 35 -8.03 29.52 28.27
CA THR A 35 -9.31 28.96 28.79
C THR A 35 -9.61 29.48 30.18
N LEU A 36 -8.61 29.51 31.06
CA LEU A 36 -8.76 30.06 32.42
C LEU A 36 -9.06 31.55 32.38
N LEU A 37 -8.43 32.32 31.49
CA LEU A 37 -8.71 33.73 31.31
C LEU A 37 -10.14 34.01 30.84
N LEU A 38 -10.63 33.25 29.85
CA LEU A 38 -12.03 33.35 29.39
C LEU A 38 -13.03 32.98 30.51
N LEU A 39 -12.76 31.92 31.29
CA LEU A 39 -13.56 31.57 32.44
C LEU A 39 -13.56 32.65 33.52
N LEU A 40 -12.40 33.26 33.77
CA LEU A 40 -12.29 34.38 34.72
C LEU A 40 -13.13 35.58 34.27
N ILE A 41 -13.02 35.96 33.00
CA ILE A 41 -13.82 37.07 32.43
C ILE A 41 -15.31 36.77 32.54
N MET A 42 -15.72 35.55 32.20
CA MET A 42 -17.12 35.05 32.33
C MET A 42 -17.64 35.19 33.76
N VAL A 43 -16.85 34.78 34.76
CA VAL A 43 -17.22 34.91 36.20
C VAL A 43 -17.33 36.35 36.64
N ILE A 44 -16.41 37.24 36.17
CA ILE A 44 -16.47 38.66 36.47
C ILE A 44 -17.75 39.27 35.85
N ILE A 45 -18.10 38.96 34.63
CA ILE A 45 -19.35 39.41 34.00
C ILE A 45 -20.55 38.94 34.82
N PHE A 46 -20.61 37.65 35.14
CA PHE A 46 -21.70 37.16 35.98
C PHE A 46 -21.81 37.86 37.32
N ALA A 47 -20.72 38.00 38.05
CA ALA A 47 -20.74 38.62 39.39
C ALA A 47 -21.09 40.11 39.33
N SER A 48 -20.77 40.83 38.26
CA SER A 48 -21.06 42.27 38.11
C SER A 48 -22.47 42.55 37.60
N GLU A 49 -23.13 41.56 36.98
CA GLU A 49 -24.45 41.73 36.32
C GLU A 49 -25.61 41.14 37.12
N GLN A 50 -25.39 40.09 37.94
CA GLN A 50 -26.47 39.32 38.59
C GLN A 50 -27.43 40.18 39.42
N GLU A 51 -27.01 41.32 39.99
CA GLU A 51 -27.86 42.21 40.80
C GLU A 51 -28.44 43.38 39.98
N THR A 52 -27.87 43.71 38.83
CA THR A 52 -28.20 44.90 38.06
C THR A 52 -28.87 44.61 36.72
N ASN A 53 -28.76 43.39 36.22
CA ASN A 53 -29.18 43.01 34.88
C ASN A 53 -30.12 41.79 34.90
N SER A 54 -31.38 42.01 34.55
CA SER A 54 -32.38 40.94 34.49
C SER A 54 -32.13 39.91 33.41
N SER A 55 -31.22 40.15 32.47
CA SER A 55 -30.86 39.27 31.38
C SER A 55 -29.70 38.31 31.69
N ILE A 56 -28.94 38.55 32.81
CA ILE A 56 -27.84 37.69 33.24
C ILE A 56 -28.05 37.27 34.68
N ASN A 57 -28.97 36.34 34.87
CA ASN A 57 -29.36 35.86 36.18
C ASN A 57 -28.69 34.54 36.59
N THR A 58 -28.19 33.78 35.62
CA THR A 58 -27.53 32.49 35.84
C THR A 58 -26.13 32.45 35.23
N LEU A 59 -25.28 31.55 35.78
CA LEU A 59 -23.99 31.25 35.20
C LEU A 59 -24.12 30.79 33.72
N PHE A 60 -25.24 30.22 33.35
CA PHE A 60 -25.50 29.77 31.98
C PHE A 60 -25.71 30.97 31.05
N ASP A 61 -26.37 32.03 31.48
CA ASP A 61 -26.54 33.27 30.71
C ASP A 61 -25.21 33.94 30.44
N ALA A 62 -24.32 34.02 31.44
CA ALA A 62 -22.96 34.52 31.26
C ALA A 62 -22.11 33.63 30.32
N PHE A 63 -22.27 32.32 30.42
CA PHE A 63 -21.61 31.37 29.54
C PHE A 63 -22.14 31.52 28.09
N TRP A 64 -23.45 31.60 27.89
CA TRP A 64 -24.08 31.85 26.60
C TRP A 64 -23.54 33.13 25.96
N TYR A 65 -23.56 34.24 26.70
CA TYR A 65 -23.04 35.49 26.26
C TYR A 65 -21.56 35.39 25.85
N THR A 66 -20.75 34.72 26.66
CA THR A 66 -19.32 34.53 26.39
C THR A 66 -19.09 33.78 25.07
N ILE A 67 -19.81 32.69 24.85
CA ILE A 67 -19.69 31.91 23.60
C ILE A 67 -20.14 32.72 22.40
N VAL A 68 -21.31 33.34 22.45
CA VAL A 68 -21.86 34.13 21.35
C VAL A 68 -20.97 35.30 21.00
N THR A 69 -20.31 35.89 21.98
CA THR A 69 -19.36 37.02 21.81
C THR A 69 -18.02 36.54 21.23
N VAL A 70 -17.42 35.48 21.79
CA VAL A 70 -16.14 34.90 21.31
C VAL A 70 -16.25 34.36 19.89
N THR A 71 -17.40 33.75 19.54
CA THR A 71 -17.66 33.25 18.19
C THR A 71 -18.06 34.35 17.19
N THR A 72 -18.11 35.58 17.64
CA THR A 72 -18.47 36.79 16.83
C THR A 72 -19.88 36.74 16.24
N VAL A 73 -20.79 35.92 16.79
CA VAL A 73 -22.21 35.84 16.37
C VAL A 73 -23.00 37.05 16.84
N GLY A 74 -22.90 37.37 18.15
CA GLY A 74 -23.43 38.60 18.73
C GLY A 74 -24.94 38.81 18.52
N TYR A 75 -25.81 37.87 18.96
CA TYR A 75 -27.24 38.01 18.83
C TYR A 75 -27.80 39.30 19.47
N GLY A 76 -27.16 39.83 20.51
CA GLY A 76 -27.61 41.01 21.21
C GLY A 76 -28.79 40.79 22.17
N ASP A 77 -29.17 39.53 22.36
CA ASP A 77 -30.22 39.09 23.29
C ASP A 77 -29.82 39.27 24.77
N ILE A 78 -28.55 39.12 25.05
CA ILE A 78 -27.95 39.33 26.37
C ILE A 78 -26.75 40.29 26.22
N THR A 79 -26.74 41.42 26.99
CA THR A 79 -25.66 42.38 26.97
C THR A 79 -25.38 42.93 28.37
N PRO A 80 -24.13 43.13 28.79
CA PRO A 80 -23.79 43.76 30.07
C PRO A 80 -24.23 45.21 30.15
N VAL A 81 -24.80 45.61 31.28
CA VAL A 81 -25.27 46.97 31.56
C VAL A 81 -24.39 47.72 32.56
N SER A 82 -23.75 46.99 33.52
CA SER A 82 -22.86 47.56 34.50
C SER A 82 -21.55 48.08 33.89
N LEU A 83 -20.88 49.02 34.52
CA LEU A 83 -19.58 49.54 34.05
C LEU A 83 -18.52 48.42 34.01
N ILE A 84 -18.45 47.59 35.07
CA ILE A 84 -17.49 46.51 35.18
C ILE A 84 -17.81 45.41 34.15
N GLY A 85 -19.08 45.07 33.95
CA GLY A 85 -19.52 44.12 32.94
C GLY A 85 -19.15 44.55 31.53
N ARG A 86 -19.35 45.84 31.18
CA ARG A 86 -18.97 46.41 29.86
C ARG A 86 -17.46 46.43 29.62
N LEU A 87 -16.65 46.78 30.65
CA LEU A 87 -15.18 46.71 30.57
C LEU A 87 -14.71 45.24 30.35
N SER A 88 -15.30 44.31 31.09
CA SER A 88 -15.00 42.90 30.95
C SER A 88 -15.43 42.35 29.58
N ALA A 89 -16.56 42.83 29.04
CA ALA A 89 -16.98 42.53 27.68
C ALA A 89 -16.03 43.05 26.60
N MET A 90 -15.46 44.27 26.77
CA MET A 90 -14.42 44.78 25.86
C MET A 90 -13.16 43.89 25.88
N ALA A 91 -12.74 43.48 27.09
CA ALA A 91 -11.61 42.54 27.22
C ALA A 91 -11.95 41.18 26.56
N LEU A 92 -13.16 40.67 26.74
CA LEU A 92 -13.64 39.43 26.10
C LEU A 92 -13.63 39.53 24.60
N LEU A 93 -14.05 40.64 24.02
CA LEU A 93 -14.03 40.87 22.55
C LEU A 93 -12.61 40.79 21.99
N ILE A 94 -11.65 41.49 22.61
CA ILE A 94 -10.26 41.52 22.15
C ILE A 94 -9.65 40.13 22.25
N VAL A 95 -9.74 39.50 23.42
CA VAL A 95 -9.20 38.17 23.67
C VAL A 95 -9.93 37.10 22.83
N GLY A 96 -11.26 37.16 22.76
CA GLY A 96 -12.10 36.21 22.03
C GLY A 96 -11.80 36.15 20.54
N VAL A 97 -11.72 37.31 19.88
CA VAL A 97 -11.38 37.39 18.45
C VAL A 97 -9.98 36.84 18.19
N ALA A 98 -9.01 37.16 19.01
CA ALA A 98 -7.64 36.64 18.88
C ALA A 98 -7.59 35.13 19.06
N VAL A 99 -8.32 34.57 20.03
CA VAL A 99 -8.41 33.14 20.31
C VAL A 99 -9.12 32.38 19.18
N PHE A 100 -10.28 32.90 18.74
CA PHE A 100 -11.05 32.29 17.67
C PHE A 100 -10.26 32.27 16.35
N GLY A 101 -9.58 33.39 16.02
CA GLY A 101 -8.70 33.45 14.85
C GLY A 101 -7.52 32.47 14.93
N ALA A 102 -6.88 32.37 16.08
CA ALA A 102 -5.80 31.41 16.27
C ALA A 102 -6.25 29.94 16.17
N LEU A 103 -7.42 29.61 16.71
CA LEU A 103 -8.00 28.26 16.60
C LEU A 103 -8.37 27.93 15.15
N SER A 104 -9.03 28.87 14.45
CA SER A 104 -9.39 28.69 13.04
C SER A 104 -8.16 28.53 12.15
N GLY A 105 -7.12 29.36 12.38
CA GLY A 105 -5.84 29.25 11.66
C GLY A 105 -5.12 27.93 11.92
N LYS A 106 -5.11 27.44 13.16
CA LYS A 106 -4.50 26.15 13.51
C LYS A 106 -5.27 24.98 12.89
N PHE A 107 -6.61 25.06 12.84
CA PHE A 107 -7.45 24.04 12.20
C PHE A 107 -7.20 24.01 10.68
N ALA A 108 -7.20 25.17 10.02
CA ALA A 108 -6.88 25.27 8.59
C ALA A 108 -5.46 24.76 8.27
N SER A 109 -4.46 25.17 9.06
CA SER A 109 -3.08 24.69 8.93
C SER A 109 -2.98 23.18 9.10
N SER A 110 -3.72 22.58 10.04
CA SER A 110 -3.72 21.12 10.25
C SER A 110 -4.30 20.35 9.06
N ILE A 111 -5.33 20.90 8.40
CA ILE A 111 -5.90 20.30 7.18
C ILE A 111 -4.89 20.39 6.03
N LEU A 112 -4.31 21.57 5.82
CA LEU A 112 -3.29 21.79 4.79
C LEU A 112 -2.05 20.89 4.99
N ASP A 113 -1.56 20.77 6.24
CA ASP A 113 -0.41 19.94 6.56
C ASP A 113 -0.70 18.44 6.29
N ARG A 114 -1.92 17.99 6.59
CA ARG A 114 -2.36 16.64 6.22
C ARG A 114 -2.40 16.42 4.71
N GLN A 115 -2.92 17.39 3.98
CA GLN A 115 -2.98 17.33 2.52
C GLN A 115 -1.57 17.33 1.93
N HIS A 116 -0.70 18.24 2.35
CA HIS A 116 0.69 18.26 1.92
C HIS A 116 1.47 16.98 2.27
N LYS A 117 1.23 16.37 3.43
CA LYS A 117 1.83 15.07 3.79
C LYS A 117 1.31 13.94 2.91
N LYS A 118 0.03 13.95 2.56
CA LYS A 118 -0.56 13.00 1.61
C LYS A 118 0.08 13.15 0.22
N ASP A 119 0.11 14.38 -0.31
CA ASP A 119 0.65 14.69 -1.63
C ASP A 119 2.17 14.39 -1.73
N ARG A 120 2.89 14.45 -0.61
CA ARG A 120 4.31 14.07 -0.51
C ARG A 120 4.53 12.58 -0.23
N GLY A 121 3.49 11.77 -0.15
CA GLY A 121 3.62 10.34 0.17
C GLY A 121 4.20 10.06 1.56
N LEU A 122 4.05 10.97 2.52
CA LEU A 122 4.62 10.83 3.87
C LEU A 122 3.63 10.20 4.87
N LEU A 123 2.38 9.99 4.46
CA LEU A 123 1.37 9.39 5.32
C LEU A 123 1.42 7.87 5.23
N LYS A 124 1.30 7.24 6.40
CA LYS A 124 1.06 5.80 6.48
C LYS A 124 -0.24 5.44 5.77
N MET A 125 -0.21 4.44 4.92
CA MET A 125 -1.42 3.90 4.30
C MET A 125 -2.32 3.29 5.39
N THR A 126 -3.60 3.66 5.39
CA THR A 126 -4.57 3.14 6.36
C THR A 126 -5.58 2.26 5.66
N ASN A 127 -5.90 1.10 6.27
CA ASN A 127 -6.92 0.17 5.79
C ASN A 127 -6.67 -0.48 4.40
N MET A 128 -5.44 -0.44 3.88
CA MET A 128 -5.08 -1.16 2.65
C MET A 128 -5.03 -2.67 2.91
N LYS A 129 -5.65 -3.44 2.01
CA LYS A 129 -5.62 -4.92 2.01
C LYS A 129 -5.64 -5.41 0.56
N ASN A 130 -4.99 -6.55 0.32
CA ASN A 130 -4.93 -7.19 -1.00
C ASN A 130 -4.52 -6.19 -2.10
N HIS A 131 -3.54 -5.34 -1.78
CA HIS A 131 -3.03 -4.32 -2.66
C HIS A 131 -1.75 -4.78 -3.35
N PHE A 132 -1.43 -4.14 -4.45
CA PHE A 132 -0.24 -4.36 -5.23
C PHE A 132 0.80 -3.30 -4.88
N LEU A 133 1.96 -3.71 -4.38
CA LEU A 133 3.08 -2.84 -4.05
C LEU A 133 4.05 -2.79 -5.23
N ILE A 134 4.43 -1.59 -5.67
CA ILE A 134 5.44 -1.39 -6.71
C ILE A 134 6.59 -0.59 -6.10
N CYS A 135 7.78 -1.20 -6.04
CA CYS A 135 8.99 -0.64 -5.45
C CYS A 135 9.98 -0.23 -6.53
N GLY A 136 10.64 0.92 -6.34
CA GLY A 136 11.63 1.42 -7.28
C GLY A 136 11.06 2.38 -8.32
N TRP A 137 11.94 2.86 -9.20
CA TRP A 137 11.64 3.83 -10.24
C TRP A 137 12.54 3.59 -11.46
N LYS A 138 12.00 3.79 -12.64
CA LYS A 138 12.79 3.77 -13.88
C LYS A 138 12.19 4.69 -14.96
N PRO A 139 12.97 5.09 -15.98
CA PRO A 139 12.44 5.85 -17.12
C PRO A 139 11.27 5.13 -17.78
N GLY A 140 10.23 5.89 -18.16
CA GLY A 140 9.01 5.30 -18.73
C GLY A 140 8.08 4.64 -17.71
N PHE A 141 8.24 4.91 -16.41
CA PHE A 141 7.45 4.32 -15.33
C PHE A 141 5.94 4.51 -15.49
N GLU A 142 5.52 5.64 -16.08
CA GLU A 142 4.10 5.91 -16.39
C GLU A 142 3.51 4.82 -17.31
N LYS A 143 4.22 4.46 -18.40
CA LYS A 143 3.79 3.38 -19.30
C LYS A 143 3.75 2.01 -18.63
N ILE A 144 4.71 1.76 -17.71
CA ILE A 144 4.72 0.51 -16.95
C ILE A 144 3.47 0.43 -16.06
N LEU A 145 3.08 1.54 -15.43
CA LEU A 145 1.88 1.59 -14.59
C LEU A 145 0.60 1.42 -15.41
N GLU A 146 0.52 2.04 -16.58
CA GLU A 146 -0.61 1.86 -17.51
C GLU A 146 -0.73 0.39 -17.94
N GLY A 147 0.35 -0.22 -18.39
CA GLY A 147 0.38 -1.64 -18.75
C GLY A 147 0.02 -2.56 -17.57
N ILE A 148 0.47 -2.25 -16.34
CA ILE A 148 0.09 -3.03 -15.15
C ILE A 148 -1.42 -2.95 -14.90
N LEU A 149 -2.04 -1.77 -15.06
CA LEU A 149 -3.49 -1.62 -14.91
C LEU A 149 -4.27 -2.35 -16.00
N GLU A 150 -3.78 -2.33 -17.22
CA GLU A 150 -4.40 -3.01 -18.37
C GLU A 150 -4.28 -4.55 -18.25
N ALA A 151 -3.11 -5.04 -17.80
CA ALA A 151 -2.89 -6.47 -17.57
C ALA A 151 -3.62 -7.03 -16.34
N ASN A 152 -4.05 -6.17 -15.41
CA ASN A 152 -4.70 -6.61 -14.16
C ASN A 152 -6.01 -5.85 -13.92
N PRO A 153 -7.03 -6.04 -14.76
CA PRO A 153 -8.29 -5.29 -14.65
C PRO A 153 -9.04 -5.54 -13.34
N GLU A 154 -8.70 -6.62 -12.62
CA GLU A 154 -9.24 -6.95 -11.31
C GLU A 154 -8.63 -6.09 -10.17
N ILE A 155 -7.51 -5.40 -10.43
CA ILE A 155 -6.82 -4.54 -9.45
C ILE A 155 -7.11 -3.08 -9.78
N PRO A 156 -8.02 -2.40 -9.07
CA PRO A 156 -8.26 -0.98 -9.29
C PRO A 156 -7.05 -0.14 -8.89
N ALA A 157 -6.87 1.01 -9.53
CA ALA A 157 -5.73 1.90 -9.32
C ALA A 157 -5.55 2.32 -7.84
N GLU A 158 -6.63 2.42 -7.07
CA GLU A 158 -6.61 2.73 -5.63
C GLU A 158 -5.93 1.64 -4.79
N ARG A 159 -5.84 0.41 -5.32
CA ARG A 159 -5.13 -0.70 -4.68
C ARG A 159 -3.67 -0.80 -5.08
N ILE A 160 -3.17 0.06 -5.94
CA ILE A 160 -1.75 0.13 -6.26
C ILE A 160 -1.07 1.12 -5.31
N VAL A 161 0.05 0.71 -4.74
CA VAL A 161 0.89 1.53 -3.87
C VAL A 161 2.30 1.56 -4.45
N ILE A 162 2.78 2.73 -4.81
CA ILE A 162 4.15 2.95 -5.27
C ILE A 162 5.01 3.36 -4.07
N VAL A 163 6.18 2.73 -3.93
CA VAL A 163 7.19 3.08 -2.92
C VAL A 163 8.51 3.37 -3.60
N ASN A 164 8.94 4.61 -3.61
CA ASN A 164 10.23 5.02 -4.13
C ASN A 164 10.67 6.39 -3.61
N ASN A 165 11.87 6.82 -4.02
CA ASN A 165 12.46 8.12 -3.73
C ASN A 165 12.42 9.08 -4.94
N ALA A 166 11.51 8.86 -5.89
CA ALA A 166 11.36 9.73 -7.05
C ALA A 166 11.07 11.19 -6.66
N SER A 167 11.44 12.11 -7.53
CA SER A 167 11.21 13.53 -7.31
C SER A 167 9.70 13.86 -7.31
N ARG A 168 9.35 14.93 -6.62
CA ARG A 168 7.95 15.39 -6.59
C ARG A 168 7.39 15.68 -7.98
N SER A 169 8.18 16.27 -8.87
CA SER A 169 7.77 16.57 -10.24
C SER A 169 7.43 15.33 -11.05
N GLU A 170 8.13 14.21 -10.83
CA GLU A 170 7.84 12.94 -11.47
C GLU A 170 6.53 12.34 -10.97
N ILE A 171 6.27 12.40 -9.67
CA ILE A 171 5.01 11.92 -9.09
C ILE A 171 3.82 12.79 -9.53
N GLU A 172 3.98 14.11 -9.55
CA GLU A 172 2.94 15.02 -10.05
C GLU A 172 2.58 14.75 -11.52
N ARG A 173 3.57 14.37 -12.34
CA ARG A 173 3.33 13.97 -13.73
C ARG A 173 2.49 12.69 -13.83
N ILE A 174 2.79 11.67 -13.02
CA ILE A 174 1.96 10.45 -12.94
C ILE A 174 0.54 10.79 -12.49
N GLN A 175 0.39 11.62 -11.45
CA GLN A 175 -0.91 12.00 -10.92
C GLN A 175 -1.73 12.91 -11.85
N ALA A 176 -1.09 13.58 -12.82
CA ALA A 176 -1.77 14.33 -13.87
C ALA A 176 -2.48 13.43 -14.90
N ASN A 177 -2.06 12.18 -15.01
CA ASN A 177 -2.70 11.19 -15.88
C ASN A 177 -3.98 10.66 -15.20
N GLU A 178 -5.12 10.79 -15.86
CA GLU A 178 -6.41 10.41 -15.29
C GLU A 178 -6.52 8.92 -14.92
N LYS A 179 -5.89 8.03 -15.68
CA LYS A 179 -5.86 6.58 -15.38
C LYS A 179 -5.05 6.26 -14.13
N LEU A 180 -4.00 7.04 -13.84
CA LEU A 180 -3.04 6.80 -12.77
C LEU A 180 -3.30 7.65 -11.52
N LYS A 181 -4.16 8.65 -11.59
CA LYS A 181 -4.44 9.62 -10.52
C LYS A 181 -4.83 9.00 -9.18
N ALA A 182 -5.48 7.83 -9.23
CA ALA A 182 -5.94 7.13 -8.03
C ALA A 182 -4.87 6.25 -7.37
N ILE A 183 -3.69 6.07 -8.00
CA ILE A 183 -2.58 5.30 -7.45
C ILE A 183 -2.03 6.00 -6.20
N ASN A 184 -1.78 5.21 -5.16
CA ASN A 184 -1.23 5.71 -3.92
C ASN A 184 0.29 5.78 -3.99
N PHE A 185 0.87 6.85 -3.46
CA PHE A 185 2.31 7.04 -3.41
C PHE A 185 2.80 7.13 -1.96
N LEU A 186 3.89 6.43 -1.67
CA LEU A 186 4.62 6.49 -0.41
C LEU A 186 6.09 6.82 -0.72
N HIS A 187 6.52 8.01 -0.30
CA HIS A 187 7.92 8.42 -0.43
C HIS A 187 8.77 7.73 0.63
N GLY A 188 9.83 7.07 0.20
CA GLY A 188 10.78 6.40 1.07
C GLY A 188 11.61 5.34 0.39
N ASP A 189 12.62 4.87 1.10
CA ASP A 189 13.45 3.76 0.64
C ASP A 189 12.71 2.43 0.81
N PHE A 190 12.45 1.74 -0.27
CA PHE A 190 11.74 0.46 -0.27
C PHE A 190 12.58 -0.71 0.29
N THR A 191 13.86 -0.48 0.61
CA THR A 191 14.68 -1.45 1.36
C THR A 191 14.49 -1.32 2.88
N ASP A 192 13.88 -0.21 3.34
CA ASP A 192 13.63 0.07 4.75
C ASP A 192 12.34 -0.61 5.23
N GLU A 193 12.46 -1.38 6.31
CA GLU A 193 11.34 -2.09 6.94
C GLU A 193 10.22 -1.14 7.39
N ASP A 194 10.57 0.00 7.98
CA ASP A 194 9.59 0.98 8.48
C ASP A 194 8.75 1.58 7.33
N VAL A 195 9.36 1.80 6.17
CA VAL A 195 8.68 2.28 4.97
C VAL A 195 7.71 1.22 4.44
N LEU A 196 8.14 -0.03 4.35
CA LEU A 196 7.30 -1.14 3.93
C LEU A 196 6.14 -1.40 4.91
N LEU A 197 6.36 -1.23 6.21
CA LEU A 197 5.29 -1.30 7.22
C LEU A 197 4.27 -0.16 7.08
N LYS A 198 4.72 1.06 6.73
CA LYS A 198 3.83 2.18 6.39
C LYS A 198 3.00 1.88 5.14
N ALA A 199 3.58 1.17 4.16
CA ALA A 199 2.89 0.67 2.97
C ALA A 199 1.93 -0.51 3.25
N GLN A 200 1.77 -0.96 4.49
CA GLN A 200 0.94 -2.12 4.89
C GLN A 200 1.36 -3.44 4.23
N ILE A 201 2.64 -3.67 4.02
CA ILE A 201 3.19 -4.86 3.34
C ILE A 201 2.63 -6.18 3.88
N LYS A 202 2.33 -6.28 5.18
CA LYS A 202 1.76 -7.48 5.81
C LYS A 202 0.38 -7.88 5.27
N LYS A 203 -0.29 -6.97 4.55
CA LYS A 203 -1.62 -7.16 3.96
C LYS A 203 -1.60 -7.04 2.44
N ALA A 204 -0.44 -6.81 1.84
CA ALA A 204 -0.26 -6.79 0.39
C ALA A 204 -0.36 -8.20 -0.18
N GLU A 205 -0.88 -8.31 -1.39
CA GLU A 205 -1.03 -9.57 -2.12
C GLU A 205 0.13 -9.79 -3.10
N ARG A 206 0.57 -8.73 -3.77
CA ARG A 206 1.63 -8.76 -4.77
C ARG A 206 2.65 -7.65 -4.52
N ALA A 207 3.90 -7.90 -4.90
CA ALA A 207 4.97 -6.92 -4.93
C ALA A 207 5.79 -7.05 -6.20
N LEU A 208 6.04 -5.93 -6.87
CA LEU A 208 6.97 -5.81 -7.99
C LEU A 208 8.12 -4.89 -7.57
N ILE A 209 9.32 -5.41 -7.63
CA ILE A 209 10.54 -4.66 -7.34
C ILE A 209 11.25 -4.40 -8.67
N LEU A 210 11.34 -3.14 -9.05
CA LEU A 210 12.03 -2.68 -10.24
C LEU A 210 13.50 -2.42 -9.93
N ALA A 211 14.36 -2.58 -10.92
CA ALA A 211 15.74 -2.11 -10.87
C ALA A 211 15.73 -0.57 -10.76
N ASP A 212 15.95 -0.09 -9.52
CA ASP A 212 15.74 1.31 -9.15
C ASP A 212 16.74 2.25 -9.82
N GLN A 213 16.23 3.21 -10.58
CA GLN A 213 16.98 4.27 -11.25
C GLN A 213 16.55 5.66 -10.75
N SER A 214 15.97 5.76 -9.56
CA SER A 214 15.60 7.04 -8.96
C SER A 214 16.80 7.93 -8.62
N LYS A 215 17.99 7.33 -8.57
CA LYS A 215 19.29 7.97 -8.39
C LYS A 215 20.33 7.29 -9.28
N GLU A 216 21.51 7.89 -9.39
CA GLU A 216 22.66 7.31 -10.08
C GLU A 216 23.29 6.19 -9.23
N TYR A 217 22.65 5.02 -9.23
CA TYR A 217 23.19 3.82 -8.60
C TYR A 217 24.04 3.03 -9.58
N SER A 218 25.10 2.38 -9.07
CA SER A 218 25.80 1.35 -9.86
C SER A 218 24.90 0.12 -10.04
N THR A 219 25.15 -0.69 -11.07
CA THR A 219 24.42 -1.95 -11.31
C THR A 219 24.45 -2.86 -10.06
N LEU A 220 25.62 -2.96 -9.42
CA LEU A 220 25.79 -3.73 -8.19
C LEU A 220 24.89 -3.22 -7.07
N GLU A 221 24.79 -1.92 -6.90
CA GLU A 221 23.96 -1.32 -5.86
C GLU A 221 22.49 -1.51 -6.17
N THR A 222 22.05 -1.26 -7.41
CA THR A 222 20.67 -1.48 -7.86
C THR A 222 20.20 -2.90 -7.58
N ASP A 223 20.97 -3.90 -8.01
CA ASP A 223 20.59 -5.31 -7.82
C ASP A 223 20.66 -5.74 -6.35
N SER A 224 21.64 -5.22 -5.60
CA SER A 224 21.70 -5.45 -4.14
C SER A 224 20.48 -4.89 -3.41
N ARG A 225 19.98 -3.73 -3.82
CA ARG A 225 18.75 -3.11 -3.29
C ARG A 225 17.52 -3.97 -3.61
N SER A 226 17.43 -4.52 -4.83
CA SER A 226 16.37 -5.48 -5.20
C SER A 226 16.39 -6.70 -4.29
N VAL A 227 17.55 -7.29 -4.04
CA VAL A 227 17.70 -8.45 -3.14
C VAL A 227 17.30 -8.10 -1.71
N LEU A 228 17.78 -6.97 -1.16
CA LEU A 228 17.44 -6.53 0.20
C LEU A 228 15.93 -6.30 0.35
N ALA A 229 15.30 -5.66 -0.65
CA ALA A 229 13.86 -5.46 -0.65
C ALA A 229 13.08 -6.77 -0.62
N VAL A 230 13.46 -7.75 -1.46
CA VAL A 230 12.83 -9.08 -1.45
C VAL A 230 12.98 -9.77 -0.11
N ILE A 231 14.17 -9.76 0.48
CA ILE A 231 14.42 -10.35 1.81
C ILE A 231 13.50 -9.71 2.85
N THR A 232 13.46 -8.38 2.90
CA THR A 232 12.62 -7.64 3.87
C THR A 232 11.14 -7.93 3.65
N ILE A 233 10.66 -7.86 2.41
CA ILE A 233 9.27 -8.12 2.03
C ILE A 233 8.87 -9.56 2.40
N LYS A 234 9.67 -10.56 2.05
CA LYS A 234 9.37 -11.97 2.34
C LYS A 234 9.44 -12.30 3.83
N ASN A 235 10.29 -11.60 4.60
CA ASN A 235 10.30 -11.74 6.05
C ASN A 235 9.04 -11.16 6.69
N LEU A 236 8.55 -10.01 6.21
CA LEU A 236 7.35 -9.34 6.73
C LEU A 236 6.04 -10.01 6.28
N ASN A 237 6.03 -10.56 5.06
CA ASN A 237 4.88 -11.24 4.47
C ASN A 237 5.35 -12.42 3.58
N PRO A 238 5.55 -13.62 4.15
CA PRO A 238 5.99 -14.79 3.37
C PRO A 238 5.03 -15.22 2.26
N LYS A 239 3.75 -14.87 2.37
CA LYS A 239 2.69 -15.25 1.43
C LYS A 239 2.56 -14.32 0.22
N ILE A 240 3.22 -13.16 0.24
CA ILE A 240 3.13 -12.20 -0.86
C ILE A 240 3.75 -12.78 -2.13
N TYR A 241 3.09 -12.62 -3.27
CA TYR A 241 3.69 -12.93 -4.58
C TYR A 241 4.68 -11.82 -4.95
N CYS A 242 5.95 -12.15 -5.05
CA CYS A 242 7.03 -11.20 -5.19
C CYS A 242 7.78 -11.41 -6.51
N VAL A 243 7.77 -10.41 -7.36
CA VAL A 243 8.50 -10.33 -8.62
C VAL A 243 9.63 -9.33 -8.46
N ALA A 244 10.85 -9.67 -8.87
CA ALA A 244 11.99 -8.78 -8.78
C ALA A 244 12.77 -8.70 -10.08
N GLU A 245 13.06 -7.48 -10.50
CA GLU A 245 13.95 -7.17 -11.62
C GLU A 245 15.40 -7.06 -11.12
N ILE A 246 16.31 -7.71 -11.86
CA ILE A 246 17.76 -7.57 -11.73
C ILE A 246 18.42 -7.46 -13.10
N THR A 247 19.62 -6.92 -13.11
CA THR A 247 20.42 -6.72 -14.33
C THR A 247 21.53 -7.77 -14.45
N ASP A 248 22.13 -8.21 -13.34
CA ASP A 248 23.26 -9.14 -13.32
C ASP A 248 22.84 -10.52 -12.77
N ALA A 249 23.02 -11.56 -13.60
CA ALA A 249 22.68 -12.97 -13.29
C ALA A 249 23.24 -13.50 -11.97
N LYS A 250 24.36 -12.94 -11.48
CA LYS A 250 24.97 -13.37 -10.21
C LYS A 250 24.02 -13.18 -8.99
N PHE A 251 23.05 -12.28 -9.09
CA PHE A 251 22.06 -12.04 -8.03
C PHE A 251 20.85 -12.99 -8.07
N GLU A 252 20.65 -13.76 -9.15
CA GLU A 252 19.54 -14.71 -9.29
C GLU A 252 19.50 -15.73 -8.15
N LYS A 253 20.68 -16.29 -7.80
CA LYS A 253 20.79 -17.22 -6.68
C LYS A 253 20.40 -16.61 -5.34
N HIS A 254 20.71 -15.34 -5.11
CA HIS A 254 20.35 -14.62 -3.87
C HIS A 254 18.84 -14.38 -3.79
N LEU A 255 18.21 -13.99 -4.89
CA LEU A 255 16.74 -13.84 -4.98
C LEU A 255 16.02 -15.18 -4.78
N SER A 256 16.53 -16.26 -5.37
CA SER A 256 16.00 -17.61 -5.18
C SER A 256 16.10 -18.05 -3.71
N LEU A 257 17.22 -17.77 -3.03
CA LEU A 257 17.39 -18.02 -1.59
C LEU A 257 16.47 -17.14 -0.73
N ALA A 258 16.21 -15.91 -1.16
CA ALA A 258 15.23 -14.99 -0.55
C ALA A 258 13.78 -15.39 -0.81
N ARG A 259 13.52 -16.47 -1.58
CA ARG A 259 12.19 -16.97 -1.94
C ARG A 259 11.40 -15.99 -2.80
N CYS A 260 12.08 -15.28 -3.71
CA CYS A 260 11.42 -14.53 -4.76
C CYS A 260 10.62 -15.51 -5.62
N ASP A 261 9.37 -15.17 -5.96
CA ASP A 261 8.51 -16.05 -6.74
C ASP A 261 8.85 -16.00 -8.23
N GLU A 262 9.27 -14.83 -8.71
CA GLU A 262 9.64 -14.60 -10.10
C GLU A 262 10.80 -13.62 -10.21
N ILE A 263 11.76 -13.91 -11.07
CA ILE A 263 12.97 -13.12 -11.27
C ILE A 263 13.03 -12.70 -12.74
N ILE A 264 13.12 -11.40 -12.97
CA ILE A 264 13.25 -10.82 -14.31
C ILE A 264 14.70 -10.36 -14.48
N LEU A 265 15.47 -11.11 -15.27
CA LEU A 265 16.84 -10.75 -15.66
C LEU A 265 16.82 -9.98 -16.98
N THR A 266 16.72 -8.66 -16.89
CA THR A 266 16.50 -7.77 -18.06
C THR A 266 17.61 -7.87 -19.10
N ALA A 267 18.87 -7.98 -18.67
CA ALA A 267 19.99 -8.11 -19.58
C ALA A 267 19.91 -9.38 -20.46
N ASP A 268 19.47 -10.50 -19.91
CA ASP A 268 19.31 -11.75 -20.66
C ASP A 268 18.17 -11.63 -21.68
N TYR A 269 17.04 -11.01 -21.32
CA TYR A 269 15.94 -10.77 -22.25
C TYR A 269 16.38 -9.88 -23.40
N GLU A 270 17.09 -8.79 -23.12
CA GLU A 270 17.62 -7.89 -24.13
C GLU A 270 18.60 -8.60 -25.07
N GLN A 271 19.58 -9.33 -24.52
CA GLN A 271 20.57 -10.07 -25.30
C GLN A 271 19.93 -11.15 -26.17
N ASN A 272 19.02 -11.96 -25.59
CA ASN A 272 18.31 -13.00 -26.32
C ASN A 272 17.46 -12.42 -27.45
N LEU A 273 16.78 -11.28 -27.21
CA LEU A 273 16.02 -10.59 -28.25
C LEU A 273 16.91 -10.15 -29.43
N LEU A 274 18.08 -9.57 -29.13
CA LEU A 274 19.04 -9.16 -30.14
C LEU A 274 19.58 -10.36 -30.92
N VAL A 275 19.93 -11.45 -30.25
CA VAL A 275 20.40 -12.69 -30.90
C VAL A 275 19.31 -13.27 -31.79
N GLN A 276 18.08 -13.39 -31.32
CA GLN A 276 16.97 -13.90 -32.10
C GLN A 276 16.63 -13.01 -33.32
N ALA A 277 16.68 -11.69 -33.12
CA ALA A 277 16.49 -10.73 -34.24
C ALA A 277 17.57 -10.84 -35.31
N SER A 278 18.81 -11.21 -34.94
CA SER A 278 19.92 -11.39 -35.88
C SER A 278 19.82 -12.70 -36.66
N SER A 279 19.19 -13.75 -36.07
CA SER A 279 19.15 -15.08 -36.67
C SER A 279 17.97 -15.32 -37.61
N GLY A 280 16.89 -14.55 -37.50
CA GLY A 280 15.67 -14.76 -38.31
C GLY A 280 14.97 -13.46 -38.70
N LYS A 281 14.57 -13.36 -39.98
CA LYS A 281 13.77 -12.21 -40.44
C LYS A 281 12.38 -12.22 -39.76
N GLY A 282 12.07 -11.15 -39.01
CA GLY A 282 10.78 -10.96 -38.38
C GLY A 282 10.62 -11.52 -36.97
N MET A 283 11.64 -12.16 -36.36
CA MET A 283 11.54 -12.73 -35.02
C MET A 283 11.23 -11.67 -33.95
N SER A 284 11.82 -10.49 -34.04
CA SER A 284 11.54 -9.37 -33.13
C SER A 284 10.08 -8.90 -33.22
N HIS A 285 9.48 -8.96 -34.41
CA HIS A 285 8.05 -8.65 -34.59
C HIS A 285 7.16 -9.70 -33.94
N ILE A 286 7.48 -11.01 -34.10
CA ILE A 286 6.74 -12.10 -33.48
C ILE A 286 6.78 -11.98 -31.94
N LEU A 287 7.97 -11.76 -31.38
CA LEU A 287 8.11 -11.63 -29.92
C LEU A 287 7.36 -10.39 -29.40
N ARG A 288 7.43 -9.27 -30.11
CA ARG A 288 6.66 -8.07 -29.76
C ARG A 288 5.17 -8.34 -29.78
N GLU A 289 4.65 -9.01 -30.82
CA GLU A 289 3.26 -9.37 -30.98
C GLU A 289 2.75 -10.24 -29.82
N LEU A 290 3.58 -11.19 -29.33
CA LEU A 290 3.20 -12.09 -28.24
C LEU A 290 3.25 -11.45 -26.84
N VAL A 291 4.04 -10.37 -26.68
CA VAL A 291 4.28 -9.75 -25.35
C VAL A 291 3.57 -8.41 -25.20
N ALA A 292 3.34 -7.67 -26.31
CA ALA A 292 2.71 -6.35 -26.23
C ALA A 292 1.19 -6.46 -26.19
N GLU A 293 0.58 -5.79 -25.21
CA GLU A 293 -0.88 -5.80 -25.02
C GLU A 293 -1.68 -5.10 -26.14
N GLU A 294 -1.05 -4.21 -26.88
CA GLU A 294 -1.72 -3.44 -27.96
C GLU A 294 -1.81 -4.21 -29.29
N GLU A 295 -1.19 -5.38 -29.39
CA GLU A 295 -1.09 -6.14 -30.62
C GLU A 295 -2.21 -7.19 -30.77
N SER A 296 -2.26 -7.87 -31.91
CA SER A 296 -3.38 -8.75 -32.30
C SER A 296 -3.42 -10.10 -31.58
N SER A 297 -2.34 -10.51 -30.93
CA SER A 297 -2.23 -11.81 -30.25
C SER A 297 -1.60 -11.65 -28.87
N VAL A 298 -2.10 -12.40 -27.89
CA VAL A 298 -1.60 -12.33 -26.52
C VAL A 298 -1.44 -13.72 -25.91
N LEU A 299 -0.38 -13.86 -25.08
CA LEU A 299 -0.21 -15.06 -24.25
C LEU A 299 -1.16 -14.99 -23.04
N VAL A 300 -1.96 -16.03 -22.86
CA VAL A 300 -2.95 -16.11 -21.79
C VAL A 300 -2.74 -17.37 -20.96
N LEU A 301 -2.82 -17.23 -19.64
CA LEU A 301 -2.84 -18.34 -18.71
C LEU A 301 -4.29 -18.61 -18.28
N GLN A 302 -4.75 -19.86 -18.45
CA GLN A 302 -6.08 -20.29 -18.05
C GLN A 302 -6.00 -21.40 -17.01
N ASP A 303 -6.94 -21.41 -16.07
CA ASP A 303 -7.06 -22.49 -15.11
C ASP A 303 -7.51 -23.77 -15.80
N ILE A 304 -6.87 -24.89 -15.48
CA ILE A 304 -7.24 -26.22 -15.97
C ILE A 304 -8.31 -26.76 -15.03
N SER A 305 -9.43 -27.22 -15.61
CA SER A 305 -10.48 -27.84 -14.82
C SER A 305 -9.93 -29.09 -14.08
N GLU A 306 -10.34 -29.27 -12.82
CA GLU A 306 -9.90 -30.37 -11.95
C GLU A 306 -10.10 -31.74 -12.59
N ILE A 307 -11.08 -31.90 -13.50
CA ILE A 307 -11.34 -33.15 -14.21
C ILE A 307 -10.19 -33.61 -15.12
N PHE A 308 -9.29 -32.68 -15.51
CA PHE A 308 -8.13 -32.99 -16.36
C PHE A 308 -6.80 -33.07 -15.57
N VAL A 309 -6.78 -32.69 -14.31
CA VAL A 309 -5.63 -32.91 -13.44
C VAL A 309 -5.39 -34.38 -13.25
N GLY A 310 -4.14 -34.83 -13.38
CA GLY A 310 -3.78 -36.26 -13.37
C GLY A 310 -4.11 -37.04 -14.66
N LYS A 311 -4.65 -36.38 -15.70
CA LYS A 311 -4.89 -36.98 -17.02
C LYS A 311 -3.83 -36.58 -18.05
N ALA A 312 -3.81 -37.32 -19.15
CA ALA A 312 -2.90 -37.04 -20.25
C ALA A 312 -3.21 -35.71 -20.96
N TYR A 313 -2.18 -34.98 -21.34
CA TYR A 313 -2.27 -33.70 -22.05
C TYR A 313 -3.07 -33.77 -23.34
N GLY A 314 -2.91 -34.88 -24.12
CA GLY A 314 -3.66 -35.10 -25.34
C GLY A 314 -5.18 -35.19 -25.10
N THR A 315 -5.61 -35.75 -23.95
CA THR A 315 -7.02 -35.78 -23.57
C THR A 315 -7.57 -34.37 -23.31
N TYR A 316 -6.81 -33.54 -22.61
CA TYR A 316 -7.17 -32.14 -22.38
C TYR A 316 -7.23 -31.38 -23.71
N LYS A 317 -6.16 -31.45 -24.51
CA LYS A 317 -6.06 -30.82 -25.82
C LYS A 317 -7.24 -31.17 -26.74
N SER A 318 -7.63 -32.44 -26.79
CA SER A 318 -8.75 -32.93 -27.62
C SER A 318 -10.12 -32.47 -27.11
N SER A 319 -10.24 -32.11 -25.84
CA SER A 319 -11.49 -31.62 -25.23
C SER A 319 -11.77 -30.15 -25.52
N LEU A 320 -10.75 -29.40 -25.94
CA LEU A 320 -10.86 -27.95 -26.14
C LEU A 320 -11.70 -27.66 -27.41
N LYS A 321 -12.72 -26.85 -27.23
CA LYS A 321 -13.57 -26.28 -28.29
C LYS A 321 -13.31 -24.78 -28.46
N THR A 322 -12.04 -24.39 -28.57
CA THR A 322 -11.64 -22.99 -28.64
C THR A 322 -10.91 -22.71 -29.95
N LYS A 323 -10.97 -21.46 -30.40
CA LYS A 323 -10.12 -20.94 -31.49
C LYS A 323 -8.70 -20.58 -30.99
N GLU A 324 -8.47 -20.64 -29.67
CA GLU A 324 -7.18 -20.38 -29.06
C GLU A 324 -6.21 -21.54 -29.29
N ILE A 325 -4.93 -21.25 -29.40
CA ILE A 325 -3.89 -22.25 -29.62
C ILE A 325 -3.28 -22.61 -28.27
N LEU A 326 -3.51 -23.84 -27.80
CA LEU A 326 -2.83 -24.40 -26.63
C LEU A 326 -1.37 -24.70 -26.99
N ILE A 327 -0.42 -23.99 -26.34
CA ILE A 327 1.02 -24.14 -26.59
C ILE A 327 1.76 -24.89 -25.48
N GLY A 328 1.16 -25.06 -24.30
CA GLY A 328 1.80 -25.78 -23.22
C GLY A 328 1.08 -25.67 -21.89
N ILE A 329 1.81 -26.10 -20.87
CA ILE A 329 1.36 -26.12 -19.46
C ILE A 329 2.37 -25.34 -18.62
N LEU A 330 1.89 -24.51 -17.70
CA LEU A 330 2.69 -23.90 -16.66
C LEU A 330 2.50 -24.72 -15.39
N GLU A 331 3.54 -25.43 -14.95
CA GLU A 331 3.52 -26.27 -13.76
C GLU A 331 3.72 -25.51 -12.48
N ASN A 332 3.21 -26.06 -11.39
CA ASN A 332 3.48 -25.59 -10.02
C ASN A 332 3.26 -24.07 -9.86
N THR A 333 2.11 -23.61 -10.35
CA THR A 333 1.77 -22.19 -10.41
C THR A 333 1.54 -21.57 -9.04
N GLY A 334 1.95 -20.32 -8.87
CA GLY A 334 1.64 -19.50 -7.71
C GLY A 334 2.84 -19.19 -6.79
N ASN A 335 2.51 -18.85 -5.56
CA ASN A 335 3.51 -18.41 -4.58
C ASN A 335 4.39 -19.56 -4.10
N PHE A 336 5.70 -19.38 -4.17
CA PHE A 336 6.70 -20.39 -3.76
C PHE A 336 6.51 -20.88 -2.31
N TYR A 337 6.21 -19.99 -1.38
CA TYR A 337 6.02 -20.34 0.04
C TYR A 337 4.78 -21.23 0.24
N ILE A 338 3.69 -20.91 -0.43
CA ILE A 338 2.43 -21.69 -0.36
C ILE A 338 2.67 -23.07 -0.96
N ARG A 339 3.21 -23.14 -2.19
CA ARG A 339 3.53 -24.40 -2.88
C ARG A 339 4.44 -25.31 -2.06
N ARG A 340 5.49 -24.73 -1.47
CA ARG A 340 6.40 -25.46 -0.63
C ARG A 340 5.74 -26.04 0.62
N ASN A 341 4.87 -25.26 1.27
CA ASN A 341 4.15 -25.72 2.46
C ASN A 341 3.16 -26.84 2.13
N GLU A 342 2.46 -26.75 1.02
CA GLU A 342 1.58 -27.80 0.51
C GLU A 342 2.36 -29.08 0.22
N ALA A 343 3.46 -28.98 -0.51
CA ALA A 343 4.32 -30.11 -0.80
C ALA A 343 4.96 -30.72 0.46
N LEU A 344 5.30 -29.89 1.48
CA LEU A 344 5.76 -30.40 2.78
C LEU A 344 4.65 -31.14 3.52
N ALA A 345 3.45 -30.60 3.54
CA ALA A 345 2.30 -31.24 4.17
C ALA A 345 1.97 -32.58 3.49
N GLU A 346 2.05 -32.65 2.16
CA GLU A 346 1.86 -33.87 1.40
C GLU A 346 2.96 -34.91 1.69
N ALA A 347 4.23 -34.47 1.71
CA ALA A 347 5.36 -35.33 2.03
C ALA A 347 5.27 -35.97 3.42
N GLN A 348 4.64 -35.31 4.39
CA GLN A 348 4.47 -35.77 5.76
C GLN A 348 3.30 -36.74 5.96
N LYS A 349 2.38 -36.83 5.01
CA LYS A 349 1.24 -37.77 5.11
C LYS A 349 1.65 -39.24 5.00
N ASN A 350 2.83 -39.52 4.47
CA ASN A 350 3.29 -40.91 4.29
C ASN A 350 3.98 -41.40 5.55
N PRO A 351 3.59 -42.56 6.16
CA PRO A 351 4.20 -43.09 7.38
C PRO A 351 5.59 -43.68 7.18
N ASP A 352 6.04 -43.89 5.93
CA ASP A 352 7.35 -44.45 5.62
C ASP A 352 8.45 -43.40 5.65
N MET A 353 9.42 -43.57 6.56
CA MET A 353 10.51 -42.62 6.79
C MET A 353 11.41 -42.41 5.56
N GLU A 354 11.68 -43.46 4.76
CA GLU A 354 12.48 -43.33 3.54
C GLU A 354 11.76 -42.50 2.48
N LYS A 355 10.46 -42.72 2.34
CA LYS A 355 9.61 -41.92 1.45
C LYS A 355 9.49 -40.46 1.90
N ILE A 356 9.36 -40.22 3.21
CA ILE A 356 9.39 -38.86 3.78
C ILE A 356 10.69 -38.16 3.38
N VAL A 357 11.85 -38.79 3.62
CA VAL A 357 13.17 -38.21 3.29
C VAL A 357 13.31 -37.96 1.79
N SER A 358 12.88 -38.89 0.94
CA SER A 358 12.88 -38.73 -0.52
C SER A 358 11.99 -37.55 -0.96
N ASN A 359 10.78 -37.46 -0.42
CA ASN A 359 9.83 -36.39 -0.71
C ASN A 359 10.35 -35.03 -0.22
N LEU A 360 10.96 -34.95 0.97
CA LEU A 360 11.56 -33.73 1.48
C LEU A 360 12.74 -33.24 0.61
N LYS A 361 13.52 -34.16 0.02
CA LYS A 361 14.55 -33.80 -0.98
C LYS A 361 13.93 -33.20 -2.23
N LYS A 362 12.81 -33.75 -2.74
CA LYS A 362 12.07 -33.18 -3.88
C LYS A 362 11.53 -31.79 -3.56
N VAL A 363 10.94 -31.60 -2.37
CA VAL A 363 10.45 -30.29 -1.93
C VAL A 363 11.57 -29.24 -1.85
N LYS A 364 12.80 -29.63 -1.51
CA LYS A 364 13.95 -28.73 -1.46
C LYS A 364 14.33 -28.18 -2.85
N THR A 365 14.10 -28.96 -3.92
CA THR A 365 14.41 -28.60 -5.31
C THR A 365 13.18 -28.09 -6.07
N LEU A 366 12.04 -27.96 -5.39
CA LEU A 366 10.80 -27.50 -6.01
C LEU A 366 10.99 -26.08 -6.58
N LYS A 367 10.66 -25.94 -7.87
CA LYS A 367 10.58 -24.63 -8.53
C LYS A 367 9.10 -24.35 -8.81
N SER A 368 8.69 -23.09 -8.71
CA SER A 368 7.36 -22.65 -9.11
C SER A 368 7.39 -22.05 -10.51
N ASN A 369 6.22 -22.04 -11.15
CA ASN A 369 6.00 -21.43 -12.46
C ASN A 369 6.93 -21.97 -13.57
N ILE A 370 6.98 -23.29 -13.74
CA ILE A 370 7.81 -23.94 -14.77
C ILE A 370 6.99 -24.12 -16.06
N PRO A 371 7.34 -23.42 -17.16
CA PRO A 371 6.67 -23.62 -18.43
C PRO A 371 7.16 -24.91 -19.11
N VAL A 372 6.21 -25.75 -19.57
CA VAL A 372 6.44 -26.93 -20.40
C VAL A 372 5.72 -26.71 -21.72
N PHE A 373 6.48 -26.36 -22.75
CA PHE A 373 5.92 -26.09 -24.08
C PHE A 373 5.79 -27.37 -24.88
N ASN A 374 4.66 -27.48 -25.57
CA ASN A 374 4.32 -28.60 -26.45
C ASN A 374 4.67 -30.00 -25.87
N PRO A 375 4.17 -30.31 -24.65
CA PRO A 375 4.42 -31.60 -24.04
C PRO A 375 3.85 -32.71 -24.92
N PRO A 376 4.38 -33.95 -24.85
CA PRO A 376 3.82 -35.08 -25.57
C PRO A 376 2.40 -35.41 -25.10
N ASP A 377 1.61 -36.08 -25.93
CA ASP A 377 0.19 -36.32 -25.64
C ASP A 377 -0.04 -37.20 -24.41
N ASP A 378 0.93 -38.05 -24.03
CA ASP A 378 0.93 -38.88 -22.83
C ASP A 378 1.41 -38.19 -21.56
N TYR A 379 1.86 -36.91 -21.66
CA TYR A 379 2.26 -36.12 -20.52
C TYR A 379 1.11 -35.94 -19.52
N ILE A 380 1.37 -36.30 -18.26
CA ILE A 380 0.36 -36.19 -17.19
C ILE A 380 0.36 -34.79 -16.61
N ILE A 381 -0.80 -34.13 -16.68
CA ILE A 381 -0.97 -32.77 -16.16
C ILE A 381 -0.88 -32.77 -14.63
N PRO A 382 0.14 -32.09 -14.02
CA PRO A 382 0.27 -32.05 -12.57
C PRO A 382 -0.82 -31.19 -11.91
N GLU A 383 -1.00 -31.38 -10.60
CA GLU A 383 -1.79 -30.47 -9.79
C GLU A 383 -1.22 -29.05 -9.83
N SER A 384 -2.09 -28.07 -9.62
CA SER A 384 -1.69 -26.63 -9.60
C SER A 384 -1.02 -26.16 -10.89
N SER A 385 -1.45 -26.67 -12.03
CA SER A 385 -1.00 -26.27 -13.36
C SER A 385 -2.00 -25.34 -14.03
N LYS A 386 -1.50 -24.47 -14.91
CA LYS A 386 -2.31 -23.64 -15.81
C LYS A 386 -1.99 -23.98 -17.26
N ALA A 387 -2.96 -23.83 -18.12
CA ALA A 387 -2.76 -23.97 -19.55
C ALA A 387 -2.25 -22.67 -20.15
N ILE A 388 -1.29 -22.74 -21.07
CA ILE A 388 -0.71 -21.62 -21.79
C ILE A 388 -1.31 -21.56 -23.18
N PHE A 389 -2.02 -20.47 -23.50
CA PHE A 389 -2.65 -20.27 -24.80
C PHE A 389 -2.07 -19.04 -25.52
N ILE A 390 -2.13 -19.10 -26.83
CA ILE A 390 -2.08 -17.91 -27.69
C ILE A 390 -3.52 -17.63 -28.11
N ARG A 391 -4.01 -16.42 -27.75
CA ARG A 391 -5.32 -15.90 -28.12
C ARG A 391 -5.16 -14.81 -29.14
N GLY A 392 -5.83 -14.90 -30.29
CA GLY A 392 -5.97 -13.76 -31.20
C GLY A 392 -6.98 -12.78 -30.61
N ARG A 393 -6.67 -11.49 -30.64
CA ARG A 393 -7.56 -10.42 -30.12
C ARG A 393 -8.83 -10.26 -30.97
N ASN A 394 -8.78 -10.60 -32.23
CA ASN A 394 -9.95 -10.61 -33.13
C ASN A 394 -10.68 -11.95 -33.00
N GLY A 395 -11.26 -12.16 -31.82
CA GLY A 395 -12.11 -13.33 -31.54
C GLY A 395 -13.51 -13.19 -32.16
N GLU A 396 -13.61 -13.00 -33.47
CA GLU A 396 -14.81 -13.28 -34.26
C GLU A 396 -14.65 -14.54 -35.09
#